data_d2e71a32cc211849d01a6be884474af3
#
_entry.id   d2e71a32cc211849d01a6be884474af3
#
_cell.length_a   1.000
_cell.length_b   1.000
_cell.length_c   1.000
_cell.angle_alpha   90.00
_cell.angle_beta   90.00
_cell.angle_gamma   90.00
#
_symmetry.space_group_name_H-M   'P 1'
#
loop_
_entity.id
_entity.type
_entity.pdbx_description
1 polymer ?
#
loop_
_entity_poly.entity_id
_entity_poly.type
_entity_poly.pdbx_seq_one_letter_code
_entity_poly.pdbx_strand_id
1 'polypeptide(L)'
;NMKYTDWKKAFVDGVKDGLTVATVGAIMKAKRELEPLKAEMFPEYLTDKKERKNTQALIDYVNACENADPDVVALYSKMGAMENIRANGIPMKVSHGKGYAVNYRYYTRNDQLADVELIIPKLAGDDLTGQVVTTLHEEMHLMDMFNRSDPAKYSGWFSSSHAKLSSFFQKTNTDIADDIDSLFEAFDKECKRITAEINAELRTATSTLTDQYYARTISYSDYKKAFNKIKREASEQIDYQCRNAMGGGISSLEDIYDALSGGSARDAGLVRYGHGSKYYRDIGKRAEETLANYGALSVVRPDLIEMLRKDKPELVEALEEVIQDMLKKAGG
;
A
#
# COMPACT_ATOMS: atom_id res chain seq x y z
N ASN A 1 20.90 15.71 5.28
CA ASN A 1 21.97 15.24 6.22
C ASN A 1 22.26 16.31 7.27
N MET A 2 21.42 16.35 8.29
CA MET A 2 21.70 17.20 9.46
C MET A 2 22.83 16.53 10.26
N LYS A 3 23.96 17.24 10.45
CA LYS A 3 25.07 16.69 11.23
C LYS A 3 24.62 16.47 12.69
N TYR A 4 25.19 15.48 13.37
CA TYR A 4 24.88 15.17 14.78
C TYR A 4 24.90 16.40 15.70
N THR A 5 25.79 17.35 15.45
CA THR A 5 25.87 18.63 16.15
C THR A 5 24.68 19.55 15.92
N ASP A 6 24.11 19.51 14.73
CA ASP A 6 23.02 20.42 14.34
C ASP A 6 21.69 20.00 14.98
N TRP A 7 21.42 18.69 15.07
CA TRP A 7 20.23 18.20 15.75
C TRP A 7 20.33 18.36 17.27
N LYS A 8 21.53 18.18 17.86
CA LYS A 8 21.74 18.39 19.30
C LYS A 8 21.45 19.82 19.69
N LYS A 9 21.86 20.77 18.86
CA LYS A 9 21.55 22.18 19.03
C LYS A 9 20.04 22.44 18.88
N ALA A 10 19.42 21.91 17.80
CA ALA A 10 17.98 22.02 17.56
C ALA A 10 17.17 21.40 18.72
N PHE A 11 17.58 20.26 19.26
CA PHE A 11 16.97 19.64 20.43
C PHE A 11 17.06 20.51 21.67
N VAL A 12 18.25 21.05 21.98
CA VAL A 12 18.48 21.91 23.16
C VAL A 12 17.69 23.22 23.02
N ASP A 13 17.70 23.83 21.85
CA ASP A 13 16.98 25.07 21.59
C ASP A 13 15.45 24.82 21.65
N GLY A 14 14.98 23.72 21.07
CA GLY A 14 13.57 23.36 21.10
C GLY A 14 13.05 22.99 22.50
N VAL A 15 13.83 22.32 23.32
CA VAL A 15 13.48 22.07 24.74
C VAL A 15 13.34 23.38 25.51
N LYS A 16 14.16 24.38 25.21
CA LYS A 16 14.06 25.72 25.80
C LYS A 16 12.81 26.46 25.34
N ASP A 17 12.35 26.19 24.12
CA ASP A 17 11.19 26.83 23.50
C ASP A 17 9.86 26.05 23.75
N GLY A 18 9.85 25.08 24.66
CA GLY A 18 8.64 24.35 25.07
C GLY A 18 8.15 23.31 24.09
N LEU A 19 9.07 22.60 23.41
CA LEU A 19 8.77 21.46 22.53
C LEU A 19 7.88 20.43 23.22
N THR A 20 6.80 20.05 22.56
CA THR A 20 5.90 18.99 23.01
C THR A 20 6.58 17.61 22.90
N VAL A 21 6.11 16.63 23.68
CA VAL A 21 6.60 15.24 23.64
C VAL A 21 6.54 14.67 22.21
N ALA A 22 5.52 15.07 21.42
CA ALA A 22 5.39 14.68 20.02
C ALA A 22 6.53 15.22 19.15
N THR A 23 6.95 16.46 19.37
CA THR A 23 8.08 17.06 18.62
C THR A 23 9.41 16.43 19.00
N VAL A 24 9.59 16.07 20.29
CA VAL A 24 10.77 15.32 20.75
C VAL A 24 10.78 13.92 20.11
N GLY A 25 9.61 13.26 20.04
CA GLY A 25 9.46 11.97 19.35
C GLY A 25 9.84 12.06 17.88
N ALA A 26 9.41 13.09 17.16
CA ALA A 26 9.76 13.31 15.76
C ALA A 26 11.27 13.58 15.57
N ILE A 27 11.90 14.35 16.47
CA ILE A 27 13.35 14.59 16.45
C ILE A 27 14.13 13.30 16.77
N MET A 28 13.65 12.50 17.72
CA MET A 28 14.24 11.20 18.06
C MET A 28 14.08 10.20 16.92
N LYS A 29 12.95 10.25 16.20
CA LYS A 29 12.66 9.44 15.02
C LYS A 29 13.60 9.81 13.85
N ALA A 30 13.80 11.10 13.60
CA ALA A 30 14.75 11.61 12.59
C ALA A 30 16.22 11.25 12.89
N LYS A 31 16.51 10.74 14.09
CA LYS A 31 17.85 10.41 14.57
C LYS A 31 18.28 8.97 14.34
N ARG A 32 17.34 8.07 14.09
CA ARG A 32 17.71 6.71 13.70
C ARG A 32 18.36 6.80 12.33
N GLU A 33 19.66 6.52 12.28
CA GLU A 33 20.31 6.27 11.00
C GLU A 33 19.56 5.12 10.36
N LEU A 34 18.89 5.40 9.24
CA LEU A 34 18.25 4.38 8.42
C LEU A 34 19.33 3.41 7.97
N GLU A 35 19.35 2.22 8.56
CA GLU A 35 20.11 1.14 7.91
C GLU A 35 19.43 0.84 6.57
N PRO A 36 20.16 0.99 5.44
CA PRO A 36 19.56 0.76 4.13
C PRO A 36 19.07 -0.69 4.04
N LEU A 37 17.92 -0.88 3.40
CA LEU A 37 17.41 -2.21 3.09
C LEU A 37 18.45 -2.97 2.24
N LYS A 38 18.64 -4.25 2.54
CA LYS A 38 19.56 -5.13 1.84
C LYS A 38 18.80 -6.31 1.25
N ALA A 39 19.21 -6.76 0.07
CA ALA A 39 18.53 -7.83 -0.64
C ALA A 39 18.51 -9.14 0.14
N GLU A 40 19.55 -9.43 0.93
CA GLU A 40 19.63 -10.62 1.79
C GLU A 40 18.60 -10.65 2.92
N MET A 41 17.92 -9.53 3.22
CA MET A 41 16.81 -9.47 4.16
C MET A 41 15.52 -10.09 3.59
N PHE A 42 15.49 -10.37 2.28
CA PHE A 42 14.36 -10.94 1.54
C PHE A 42 14.76 -12.27 0.86
N PRO A 43 15.13 -13.31 1.61
CA PRO A 43 15.71 -14.52 1.04
C PRO A 43 14.76 -15.26 0.07
N GLU A 44 13.44 -15.13 0.25
CA GLU A 44 12.45 -15.73 -0.65
C GLU A 44 12.50 -15.13 -2.04
N TYR A 45 12.73 -13.85 -2.15
CA TYR A 45 12.85 -13.13 -3.42
C TYR A 45 14.17 -13.45 -4.12
N LEU A 46 15.16 -14.02 -3.39
CA LEU A 46 16.47 -14.36 -3.91
C LEU A 46 16.55 -15.75 -4.53
N THR A 47 15.52 -16.57 -4.43
CA THR A 47 15.49 -17.94 -4.96
C THR A 47 15.47 -18.00 -6.48
N ASP A 48 14.83 -17.04 -7.12
CA ASP A 48 14.71 -16.92 -8.57
C ASP A 48 15.44 -15.67 -9.10
N LYS A 49 16.02 -15.76 -10.30
CA LYS A 49 16.74 -14.62 -10.92
C LYS A 49 15.81 -13.43 -11.22
N LYS A 50 14.54 -13.70 -11.54
CA LYS A 50 13.56 -12.63 -11.81
C LYS A 50 13.15 -11.94 -10.52
N GLU A 51 12.95 -12.73 -9.45
CA GLU A 51 12.62 -12.22 -8.13
C GLU A 51 13.75 -11.37 -7.56
N ARG A 52 15.01 -11.83 -7.69
CA ARG A 52 16.19 -11.02 -7.31
C ARG A 52 16.20 -9.65 -7.97
N LYS A 53 15.90 -9.59 -9.27
CA LYS A 53 15.87 -8.33 -10.01
C LYS A 53 14.72 -7.42 -9.53
N ASN A 54 13.55 -7.99 -9.28
CA ASN A 54 12.39 -7.26 -8.80
C ASN A 54 12.63 -6.71 -7.39
N THR A 55 13.14 -7.54 -6.49
CA THR A 55 13.50 -7.16 -5.11
C THR A 55 14.57 -6.08 -5.08
N GLN A 56 15.60 -6.19 -5.91
CA GLN A 56 16.63 -5.15 -5.98
C GLN A 56 16.05 -3.82 -6.45
N ALA A 57 15.17 -3.81 -7.43
CA ALA A 57 14.51 -2.59 -7.89
C ALA A 57 13.64 -1.95 -6.80
N LEU A 58 12.93 -2.75 -6.00
CA LEU A 58 12.19 -2.29 -4.82
C LEU A 58 13.13 -1.64 -3.80
N ILE A 59 14.20 -2.35 -3.43
CA ILE A 59 15.18 -1.89 -2.43
C ILE A 59 15.85 -0.60 -2.89
N ASP A 60 16.28 -0.52 -4.14
CA ASP A 60 16.91 0.67 -4.70
C ASP A 60 15.94 1.86 -4.64
N TYR A 61 14.66 1.64 -4.95
CA TYR A 61 13.63 2.67 -4.87
C TYR A 61 13.42 3.14 -3.43
N VAL A 62 13.23 2.22 -2.49
CA VAL A 62 12.99 2.55 -1.07
C VAL A 62 14.20 3.28 -0.47
N ASN A 63 15.40 2.82 -0.76
CA ASN A 63 16.63 3.46 -0.28
C ASN A 63 16.84 4.87 -0.87
N ALA A 64 16.23 5.18 -2.02
CA ALA A 64 16.24 6.52 -2.60
C ALA A 64 15.18 7.46 -2.00
N CYS A 65 14.24 6.96 -1.19
CA CYS A 65 13.21 7.75 -0.52
C CYS A 65 13.79 8.48 0.70
N GLU A 66 14.33 9.67 0.52
CA GLU A 66 15.06 10.42 1.55
C GLU A 66 14.24 10.73 2.83
N ASN A 67 12.91 10.84 2.69
CA ASN A 67 12.01 11.21 3.79
C ASN A 67 11.16 10.03 4.28
N ALA A 68 11.51 8.79 3.91
CA ALA A 68 10.82 7.61 4.36
C ALA A 68 10.81 7.50 5.90
N ASP A 69 9.70 7.04 6.47
CA ASP A 69 9.59 6.81 7.90
C ASP A 69 10.57 5.72 8.36
N PRO A 70 11.54 6.04 9.25
CA PRO A 70 12.59 5.11 9.63
C PRO A 70 12.08 3.87 10.37
N ASP A 71 11.00 3.99 11.13
CA ASP A 71 10.43 2.87 11.87
C ASP A 71 9.71 1.90 10.92
N VAL A 72 9.02 2.44 9.91
CA VAL A 72 8.38 1.63 8.88
C VAL A 72 9.43 0.93 8.00
N VAL A 73 10.49 1.64 7.58
CA VAL A 73 11.60 1.03 6.84
C VAL A 73 12.30 -0.05 7.68
N ALA A 74 12.52 0.20 8.98
CA ALA A 74 13.08 -0.80 9.89
C ALA A 74 12.18 -2.02 10.03
N LEU A 75 10.85 -1.85 10.01
CA LEU A 75 9.92 -2.97 10.01
C LEU A 75 10.02 -3.80 8.74
N TYR A 76 10.04 -3.17 7.56
CA TYR A 76 10.27 -3.89 6.29
C TYR A 76 11.62 -4.62 6.28
N SER A 77 12.68 -4.03 6.87
CA SER A 77 13.99 -4.67 6.93
C SER A 77 14.02 -5.93 7.81
N LYS A 78 13.11 -5.99 8.79
CA LYS A 78 12.98 -7.12 9.71
C LYS A 78 11.99 -8.17 9.20
N MET A 79 11.84 -8.36 7.88
CA MET A 79 10.89 -9.32 7.27
C MET A 79 10.95 -10.75 7.87
N GLY A 80 11.09 -10.81 9.19
CA GLY A 80 10.92 -11.99 10.02
C GLY A 80 9.58 -12.68 9.83
N ALA A 81 8.60 -11.98 9.21
CA ALA A 81 7.40 -12.60 8.69
C ALA A 81 7.73 -13.79 7.80
N MET A 82 8.70 -13.66 6.89
CA MET A 82 9.11 -14.73 5.99
C MET A 82 9.82 -15.86 6.74
N GLU A 83 10.64 -15.54 7.71
CA GLU A 83 11.26 -16.55 8.59
C GLU A 83 10.22 -17.26 9.47
N ASN A 84 9.23 -16.53 9.99
CA ASN A 84 8.14 -17.11 10.76
C ASN A 84 7.26 -18.04 9.93
N ILE A 85 7.00 -17.71 8.66
CA ILE A 85 6.30 -18.61 7.74
C ILE A 85 7.08 -19.90 7.58
N ARG A 86 8.39 -19.83 7.33
CA ARG A 86 9.27 -21.00 7.19
C ARG A 86 9.39 -21.80 8.47
N ALA A 87 9.58 -21.13 9.61
CA ALA A 87 9.69 -21.77 10.91
C ALA A 87 8.44 -22.56 11.29
N ASN A 88 7.25 -22.10 10.84
CA ASN A 88 5.97 -22.79 11.04
C ASN A 88 5.62 -23.77 9.91
N GLY A 89 6.52 -23.97 8.93
CA GLY A 89 6.32 -24.91 7.82
C GLY A 89 5.19 -24.55 6.86
N ILE A 90 4.79 -23.27 6.81
CA ILE A 90 3.71 -22.80 5.93
C ILE A 90 4.30 -22.55 4.54
N PRO A 91 3.82 -23.25 3.50
CA PRO A 91 4.26 -22.99 2.13
C PRO A 91 3.94 -21.57 1.70
N MET A 92 4.95 -20.87 1.20
CA MET A 92 4.79 -19.53 0.65
C MET A 92 5.27 -19.47 -0.79
N LYS A 93 4.51 -18.76 -1.62
CA LYS A 93 4.82 -18.51 -3.02
C LYS A 93 4.72 -17.02 -3.31
N VAL A 94 5.65 -16.53 -4.14
CA VAL A 94 5.58 -15.21 -4.74
C VAL A 94 5.24 -15.36 -6.22
N SER A 95 4.30 -14.57 -6.71
CA SER A 95 3.91 -14.57 -8.12
C SER A 95 3.63 -13.15 -8.62
N HIS A 96 3.75 -12.97 -9.94
CA HIS A 96 3.41 -11.74 -10.63
C HIS A 96 2.12 -11.96 -11.41
N GLY A 97 1.01 -11.51 -10.85
CA GLY A 97 -0.33 -11.66 -11.42
C GLY A 97 -0.84 -10.39 -12.12
N LYS A 98 -2.09 -10.46 -12.56
CA LYS A 98 -2.83 -9.29 -13.05
C LYS A 98 -3.50 -8.48 -11.94
N GLY A 99 -3.52 -8.99 -10.73
CA GLY A 99 -3.97 -8.33 -9.51
C GLY A 99 -2.85 -8.33 -8.49
N TYR A 100 -3.06 -7.62 -7.42
CA TYR A 100 -2.17 -7.53 -6.28
C TYR A 100 -2.94 -8.04 -5.08
N ALA A 101 -2.36 -8.95 -4.33
CA ALA A 101 -3.04 -9.54 -3.17
C ALA A 101 -2.09 -10.40 -2.34
N VAL A 102 -2.36 -10.49 -1.06
CA VAL A 102 -1.96 -11.63 -0.25
C VAL A 102 -3.10 -12.65 -0.28
N ASN A 103 -2.93 -13.70 -1.05
CA ASN A 103 -3.85 -14.82 -1.05
C ASN A 103 -3.41 -15.85 -0.01
N TYR A 104 -4.35 -16.38 0.73
CA TYR A 104 -4.09 -17.41 1.72
C TYR A 104 -5.17 -18.48 1.69
N ARG A 105 -4.77 -19.71 1.99
CA ARG A 105 -5.70 -20.80 2.27
C ARG A 105 -5.54 -21.22 3.73
N TYR A 106 -6.63 -21.58 4.36
CA TYR A 106 -6.64 -22.07 5.73
C TYR A 106 -7.58 -23.26 5.87
N TYR A 107 -7.28 -24.07 6.86
CA TYR A 107 -8.14 -25.20 7.21
C TYR A 107 -9.23 -24.69 8.14
N THR A 108 -10.46 -24.60 7.65
CA THR A 108 -11.63 -24.08 8.42
C THR A 108 -11.90 -24.82 9.71
N ARG A 109 -11.45 -26.10 9.80
CA ARG A 109 -11.67 -26.95 10.99
C ARG A 109 -10.88 -26.51 12.22
N ASN A 110 -9.70 -25.95 12.03
CA ASN A 110 -8.76 -25.59 13.11
C ASN A 110 -8.13 -24.21 12.94
N ASP A 111 -8.59 -23.42 11.97
CA ASP A 111 -8.11 -22.07 11.65
C ASP A 111 -6.60 -21.99 11.29
N GLN A 112 -6.00 -23.10 10.87
CA GLN A 112 -4.60 -23.11 10.51
C GLN A 112 -4.39 -22.71 9.04
N LEU A 113 -3.36 -21.90 8.80
CA LEU A 113 -2.92 -21.57 7.44
C LEU A 113 -2.37 -22.82 6.74
N ALA A 114 -2.86 -23.05 5.52
CA ALA A 114 -2.39 -24.13 4.66
C ALA A 114 -1.26 -23.65 3.75
N ASP A 115 -1.40 -22.48 3.16
CA ASP A 115 -0.38 -21.79 2.35
C ASP A 115 -0.71 -20.30 2.20
N VAL A 116 0.30 -19.55 1.74
CA VAL A 116 0.20 -18.12 1.44
C VAL A 116 0.82 -17.86 0.07
N GLU A 117 0.14 -17.05 -0.75
CA GLU A 117 0.66 -16.55 -2.00
C GLU A 117 0.66 -15.02 -1.98
N LEU A 118 1.85 -14.42 -2.10
CA LEU A 118 2.02 -12.99 -2.32
C LEU A 118 1.98 -12.71 -3.82
N ILE A 119 1.00 -11.94 -4.28
CA ILE A 119 0.89 -11.49 -5.65
C ILE A 119 1.24 -10.01 -5.69
N ILE A 120 2.37 -9.69 -6.31
CA ILE A 120 2.90 -8.32 -6.41
C ILE A 120 3.17 -7.94 -7.86
N PRO A 121 3.22 -6.64 -8.20
CA PRO A 121 3.57 -6.21 -9.53
C PRO A 121 5.01 -6.59 -9.89
N LYS A 122 5.24 -6.78 -11.17
CA LYS A 122 6.59 -6.80 -11.68
C LYS A 122 7.05 -5.35 -11.82
N LEU A 123 8.03 -4.96 -11.02
CA LEU A 123 8.59 -3.61 -11.06
C LEU A 123 9.32 -3.37 -12.38
N ALA A 124 8.76 -2.55 -13.25
CA ALA A 124 9.31 -2.23 -14.57
C ALA A 124 8.70 -0.93 -15.11
N GLY A 125 9.47 -0.21 -15.93
CA GLY A 125 9.03 1.03 -16.58
C GLY A 125 9.60 2.27 -15.94
N ASP A 126 9.21 3.43 -16.46
CA ASP A 126 9.77 4.74 -16.08
C ASP A 126 9.11 5.32 -14.82
N ASP A 127 7.89 4.87 -14.49
CA ASP A 127 7.18 5.26 -13.27
C ASP A 127 6.90 4.04 -12.39
N LEU A 128 7.72 3.88 -11.36
CA LEU A 128 7.66 2.76 -10.43
C LEU A 128 6.82 3.06 -9.18
N THR A 129 6.43 4.32 -8.94
CA THR A 129 5.84 4.74 -7.67
C THR A 129 4.59 3.93 -7.30
N GLY A 130 3.60 3.83 -8.18
CA GLY A 130 2.39 3.08 -7.91
C GLY A 130 2.63 1.58 -7.71
N GLN A 131 3.59 1.01 -8.46
CA GLN A 131 3.98 -0.40 -8.32
C GLN A 131 4.69 -0.66 -6.98
N VAL A 132 5.55 0.27 -6.54
CA VAL A 132 6.24 0.18 -5.25
C VAL A 132 5.24 0.35 -4.10
N VAL A 133 4.36 1.35 -4.17
CA VAL A 133 3.30 1.53 -3.16
C VAL A 133 2.47 0.26 -3.01
N THR A 134 2.03 -0.32 -4.12
CA THR A 134 1.25 -1.56 -4.09
C THR A 134 2.06 -2.74 -3.53
N THR A 135 3.34 -2.87 -3.89
CA THR A 135 4.19 -3.94 -3.36
C THR A 135 4.36 -3.81 -1.85
N LEU A 136 4.67 -2.62 -1.36
CA LEU A 136 4.81 -2.36 0.08
C LEU A 136 3.50 -2.55 0.84
N HIS A 137 2.37 -2.20 0.23
CA HIS A 137 1.04 -2.46 0.79
C HIS A 137 0.81 -3.96 1.03
N GLU A 138 1.04 -4.79 0.01
CA GLU A 138 0.87 -6.24 0.13
C GLU A 138 1.87 -6.88 1.12
N GLU A 139 3.10 -6.39 1.15
CA GLU A 139 4.10 -6.81 2.13
C GLU A 139 3.72 -6.42 3.55
N MET A 140 3.06 -5.28 3.76
CA MET A 140 2.56 -4.90 5.08
C MET A 140 1.44 -5.84 5.55
N HIS A 141 0.57 -6.29 4.64
CA HIS A 141 -0.41 -7.34 4.97
C HIS A 141 0.26 -8.64 5.44
N LEU A 142 1.36 -9.05 4.81
CA LEU A 142 2.13 -10.20 5.28
C LEU A 142 2.67 -9.97 6.69
N MET A 143 3.26 -8.81 6.95
CA MET A 143 3.80 -8.49 8.27
C MET A 143 2.70 -8.42 9.34
N ASP A 144 1.55 -7.85 9.01
CA ASP A 144 0.38 -7.82 9.88
C ASP A 144 -0.11 -9.23 10.21
N MET A 145 -0.22 -10.08 9.20
CA MET A 145 -0.62 -11.48 9.35
C MET A 145 0.33 -12.27 10.26
N PHE A 146 1.65 -12.08 10.14
CA PHE A 146 2.64 -12.89 10.84
C PHE A 146 3.12 -12.32 12.18
N ASN A 147 2.86 -11.05 12.47
CA ASN A 147 3.15 -10.45 13.78
C ASN A 147 2.10 -10.74 14.86
N ARG A 148 1.05 -11.47 14.55
CA ARG A 148 0.04 -11.89 15.52
C ARG A 148 0.60 -12.92 16.53
N SER A 149 -0.17 -13.23 17.58
CA SER A 149 0.26 -14.13 18.67
C SER A 149 0.49 -15.58 18.22
N ASP A 150 -0.21 -16.03 17.19
CA ASP A 150 -0.05 -17.35 16.57
C ASP A 150 0.01 -17.19 15.04
N PRO A 151 1.22 -17.09 14.46
CA PRO A 151 1.40 -16.90 13.02
C PRO A 151 0.82 -18.01 12.15
N ALA A 152 0.67 -19.21 12.69
CA ALA A 152 0.11 -20.34 11.95
C ALA A 152 -1.40 -20.27 11.76
N LYS A 153 -2.10 -19.43 12.52
CA LYS A 153 -3.56 -19.28 12.41
C LYS A 153 -3.95 -18.16 11.46
N TYR A 154 -5.10 -18.32 10.82
CA TYR A 154 -5.66 -17.33 9.92
C TYR A 154 -6.28 -16.13 10.64
N SER A 155 -7.04 -16.37 11.69
CA SER A 155 -7.77 -15.32 12.41
C SER A 155 -6.89 -14.48 13.34
N GLY A 156 -7.34 -13.27 13.61
CA GLY A 156 -6.72 -12.38 14.59
C GLY A 156 -5.44 -11.70 14.10
N TRP A 157 -5.52 -11.05 12.95
CA TRP A 157 -4.45 -10.19 12.43
C TRP A 157 -4.03 -9.16 13.47
N PHE A 158 -2.76 -8.77 13.44
CA PHE A 158 -2.19 -7.92 14.50
C PHE A 158 -2.91 -6.58 14.59
N SER A 159 -3.11 -5.88 13.46
CA SER A 159 -3.80 -4.59 13.39
C SER A 159 -5.25 -4.68 13.86
N SER A 160 -6.00 -5.69 13.41
CA SER A 160 -7.41 -5.87 13.77
C SER A 160 -7.62 -6.23 15.23
N SER A 161 -6.61 -6.83 15.88
CA SER A 161 -6.61 -7.18 17.30
C SER A 161 -5.93 -6.13 18.19
N HIS A 162 -5.26 -5.11 17.62
CA HIS A 162 -4.57 -4.07 18.37
C HIS A 162 -5.58 -3.12 19.05
N ALA A 163 -5.52 -3.02 20.37
CA ALA A 163 -6.55 -2.37 21.18
C ALA A 163 -6.84 -0.92 20.78
N LYS A 164 -5.78 -0.12 20.53
CA LYS A 164 -5.92 1.30 20.20
C LYS A 164 -6.52 1.50 18.81
N LEU A 165 -6.00 0.81 17.80
CA LEU A 165 -6.49 0.92 16.41
C LEU A 165 -7.92 0.35 16.26
N SER A 166 -8.19 -0.80 16.86
CA SER A 166 -9.54 -1.38 16.88
C SER A 166 -10.54 -0.46 17.60
N SER A 167 -10.15 0.10 18.76
CA SER A 167 -10.99 1.08 19.50
C SER A 167 -11.26 2.34 18.68
N PHE A 168 -10.28 2.82 17.92
CA PHE A 168 -10.45 3.95 17.03
C PHE A 168 -11.58 3.68 16.01
N PHE A 169 -11.51 2.58 15.27
CA PHE A 169 -12.52 2.24 14.26
C PHE A 169 -13.89 1.90 14.83
N GLN A 170 -13.97 1.42 16.09
CA GLN A 170 -15.25 1.21 16.76
C GLN A 170 -15.96 2.51 17.11
N LYS A 171 -15.21 3.57 17.38
CA LYS A 171 -15.77 4.88 17.82
C LYS A 171 -16.03 5.82 16.67
N THR A 172 -15.35 5.64 15.54
CA THR A 172 -15.27 6.63 14.48
C THR A 172 -15.98 6.16 13.22
N ASN A 173 -17.01 6.91 12.81
CA ASN A 173 -17.54 6.90 11.46
C ASN A 173 -17.34 8.32 10.94
N THR A 174 -16.27 8.54 10.18
CA THR A 174 -15.75 9.89 9.90
C THR A 174 -16.07 10.29 8.46
N ASP A 175 -16.54 11.52 8.29
CA ASP A 175 -16.62 12.14 6.97
C ASP A 175 -15.21 12.48 6.46
N ILE A 176 -15.06 12.55 5.14
CA ILE A 176 -13.83 13.02 4.51
C ILE A 176 -13.67 14.51 4.85
N ALA A 177 -12.47 14.91 5.29
CA ALA A 177 -12.20 16.29 5.67
C ALA A 177 -12.10 17.21 4.45
N ASP A 178 -12.54 18.46 4.61
CA ASP A 178 -12.60 19.48 3.57
C ASP A 178 -11.24 19.73 2.89
N ASP A 179 -10.13 19.68 3.67
CA ASP A 179 -8.77 19.88 3.14
C ASP A 179 -8.33 18.75 2.20
N ILE A 180 -8.85 17.54 2.40
CA ILE A 180 -8.56 16.38 1.56
C ILE A 180 -9.51 16.34 0.35
N ASP A 181 -10.73 16.82 0.48
CA ASP A 181 -11.71 16.86 -0.62
C ASP A 181 -11.15 17.60 -1.84
N SER A 182 -10.44 18.71 -1.64
CA SER A 182 -9.84 19.45 -2.74
C SER A 182 -8.75 18.64 -3.48
N LEU A 183 -7.98 17.81 -2.77
CA LEU A 183 -6.99 16.90 -3.37
C LEU A 183 -7.69 15.77 -4.13
N PHE A 184 -8.71 15.17 -3.55
CA PHE A 184 -9.46 14.10 -4.20
C PHE A 184 -10.22 14.61 -5.42
N GLU A 185 -10.79 15.82 -5.37
CA GLU A 185 -11.39 16.45 -6.54
C GLU A 185 -10.37 16.67 -7.67
N ALA A 186 -9.18 17.16 -7.35
CA ALA A 186 -8.11 17.37 -8.32
C ALA A 186 -7.65 16.04 -8.94
N PHE A 187 -7.49 15.00 -8.10
CA PHE A 187 -7.12 13.66 -8.54
C PHE A 187 -8.21 13.03 -9.43
N ASP A 188 -9.47 13.12 -9.05
CA ASP A 188 -10.59 12.61 -9.86
C ASP A 188 -10.69 13.32 -11.20
N LYS A 189 -10.47 14.64 -11.24
CA LYS A 189 -10.41 15.42 -12.49
C LYS A 189 -9.29 14.93 -13.41
N GLU A 190 -8.11 14.67 -12.87
CA GLU A 190 -6.99 14.15 -13.64
C GLU A 190 -7.29 12.73 -14.16
N CYS A 191 -7.84 11.86 -13.33
CA CYS A 191 -8.25 10.51 -13.74
C CYS A 191 -9.37 10.55 -14.81
N LYS A 192 -10.31 11.50 -14.74
CA LYS A 192 -11.32 11.71 -15.79
C LYS A 192 -10.68 12.12 -17.12
N ARG A 193 -9.67 13.02 -17.08
CA ARG A 193 -8.90 13.41 -18.26
C ARG A 193 -8.21 12.22 -18.91
N ILE A 194 -7.43 11.45 -18.13
CA ILE A 194 -6.75 10.22 -18.56
C ILE A 194 -7.75 9.23 -19.19
N THR A 195 -8.87 9.00 -18.51
CA THR A 195 -9.92 8.09 -18.98
C THR A 195 -10.50 8.55 -20.32
N ALA A 196 -10.74 9.84 -20.50
CA ALA A 196 -11.28 10.39 -21.73
C ALA A 196 -10.31 10.24 -22.92
N GLU A 197 -9.02 10.48 -22.71
CA GLU A 197 -7.97 10.33 -23.73
C GLU A 197 -7.84 8.87 -24.18
N ILE A 198 -7.68 7.92 -23.26
CA ILE A 198 -7.56 6.49 -23.58
C ILE A 198 -8.83 5.97 -24.26
N ASN A 199 -10.02 6.41 -23.82
CA ASN A 199 -11.28 6.03 -24.46
C ASN A 199 -11.43 6.63 -25.88
N ALA A 200 -10.82 7.77 -26.17
CA ALA A 200 -10.79 8.30 -27.54
C ALA A 200 -9.91 7.43 -28.46
N GLU A 201 -8.74 7.01 -27.98
CA GLU A 201 -7.88 6.05 -28.68
C GLU A 201 -8.56 4.70 -28.89
N LEU A 202 -9.23 4.19 -27.84
CA LEU A 202 -10.01 2.95 -27.91
C LEU A 202 -11.11 3.01 -28.96
N ARG A 203 -11.85 4.12 -29.05
CA ARG A 203 -12.87 4.33 -30.10
C ARG A 203 -12.27 4.27 -31.50
N THR A 204 -11.14 4.91 -31.73
CA THR A 204 -10.43 4.90 -33.01
C THR A 204 -9.99 3.49 -33.38
N ALA A 205 -9.33 2.77 -32.45
CA ALA A 205 -8.85 1.41 -32.67
C ALA A 205 -10.00 0.42 -32.92
N THR A 206 -11.10 0.52 -32.17
CA THR A 206 -12.27 -0.34 -32.35
C THR A 206 -13.04 -0.03 -33.66
N SER A 207 -13.09 1.23 -34.09
CA SER A 207 -13.65 1.60 -35.40
C SER A 207 -12.85 0.96 -36.54
N THR A 208 -11.52 1.15 -36.54
CA THR A 208 -10.63 0.54 -37.53
C THR A 208 -10.79 -0.99 -37.60
N LEU A 209 -10.87 -1.65 -36.44
CA LEU A 209 -11.08 -3.09 -36.36
C LEU A 209 -12.45 -3.52 -36.94
N THR A 210 -13.47 -2.71 -36.69
CA THR A 210 -14.84 -2.92 -37.21
C THR A 210 -14.88 -2.78 -38.73
N ASP A 211 -14.20 -1.80 -39.29
CA ASP A 211 -14.07 -1.59 -40.73
C ASP A 211 -13.39 -2.79 -41.41
N GLN A 212 -12.31 -3.31 -40.81
CA GLN A 212 -11.63 -4.52 -41.29
C GLN A 212 -12.54 -5.75 -41.29
N TYR A 213 -13.39 -5.90 -40.29
CA TYR A 213 -14.37 -6.98 -40.23
C TYR A 213 -15.44 -6.84 -41.35
N TYR A 214 -16.01 -5.65 -41.53
CA TYR A 214 -17.00 -5.43 -42.60
C TYR A 214 -16.38 -5.52 -44.01
N ALA A 215 -15.12 -5.14 -44.16
CA ALA A 215 -14.34 -5.35 -45.37
C ALA A 215 -13.97 -6.85 -45.61
N ARG A 216 -14.33 -7.74 -44.67
CA ARG A 216 -13.99 -9.17 -44.68
C ARG A 216 -12.51 -9.50 -44.76
N THR A 217 -11.65 -8.58 -44.23
CA THR A 217 -10.21 -8.80 -44.16
C THR A 217 -9.80 -9.61 -42.92
N ILE A 218 -10.70 -9.71 -41.94
CA ILE A 218 -10.52 -10.54 -40.74
C ILE A 218 -11.79 -11.39 -40.48
N SER A 219 -11.60 -12.54 -39.81
CA SER A 219 -12.72 -13.38 -39.38
C SER A 219 -13.44 -12.78 -38.17
N TYR A 220 -14.70 -13.20 -37.93
CA TYR A 220 -15.44 -12.81 -36.71
C TYR A 220 -14.71 -13.26 -35.43
N SER A 221 -14.09 -14.42 -35.46
CA SER A 221 -13.30 -14.92 -34.31
C SER A 221 -12.11 -14.01 -33.98
N ASP A 222 -11.38 -13.57 -35.01
CA ASP A 222 -10.24 -12.68 -34.85
C ASP A 222 -10.66 -11.27 -34.42
N TYR A 223 -11.73 -10.76 -35.02
CA TYR A 223 -12.38 -9.51 -34.58
C TYR A 223 -12.71 -9.54 -33.10
N LYS A 224 -13.42 -10.57 -32.63
CA LYS A 224 -13.85 -10.70 -31.25
C LYS A 224 -12.66 -10.79 -30.29
N LYS A 225 -11.61 -11.56 -30.64
CA LYS A 225 -10.38 -11.66 -29.84
C LYS A 225 -9.66 -10.31 -29.76
N ALA A 226 -9.45 -9.64 -30.88
CA ALA A 226 -8.80 -8.34 -30.95
C ALA A 226 -9.59 -7.27 -30.18
N PHE A 227 -10.90 -7.21 -30.36
CA PHE A 227 -11.78 -6.27 -29.67
C PHE A 227 -11.70 -6.43 -28.14
N ASN A 228 -11.80 -7.66 -27.65
CA ASN A 228 -11.69 -7.91 -26.21
C ASN A 228 -10.29 -7.61 -25.67
N LYS A 229 -9.24 -7.87 -26.46
CA LYS A 229 -7.86 -7.55 -26.09
C LYS A 229 -7.67 -6.03 -25.94
N ILE A 230 -8.07 -5.25 -26.95
CA ILE A 230 -7.94 -3.78 -26.95
C ILE A 230 -8.70 -3.17 -25.77
N LYS A 231 -9.94 -3.63 -25.51
CA LYS A 231 -10.73 -3.14 -24.34
C LYS A 231 -10.07 -3.43 -23.01
N ARG A 232 -9.50 -4.63 -22.86
CA ARG A 232 -8.78 -4.99 -21.62
C ARG A 232 -7.54 -4.14 -21.46
N GLU A 233 -6.72 -3.99 -22.51
CA GLU A 233 -5.49 -3.18 -22.47
C GLU A 233 -5.80 -1.72 -22.14
N ALA A 234 -6.85 -1.14 -22.72
CA ALA A 234 -7.29 0.21 -22.39
C ALA A 234 -7.70 0.34 -20.90
N SER A 235 -8.43 -0.64 -20.36
CA SER A 235 -8.82 -0.64 -18.96
C SER A 235 -7.62 -0.76 -18.02
N GLU A 236 -6.67 -1.64 -18.35
CA GLU A 236 -5.43 -1.82 -17.59
C GLU A 236 -4.58 -0.53 -17.63
N GLN A 237 -4.54 0.15 -18.78
CA GLN A 237 -3.82 1.41 -18.95
C GLN A 237 -4.47 2.58 -18.19
N ILE A 238 -5.79 2.68 -18.17
CA ILE A 238 -6.52 3.68 -17.36
C ILE A 238 -6.20 3.49 -15.88
N ASP A 239 -6.33 2.26 -15.37
CA ASP A 239 -6.04 1.97 -13.97
C ASP A 239 -4.59 2.31 -13.61
N TYR A 240 -3.64 1.89 -14.44
CA TYR A 240 -2.23 2.18 -14.26
C TYR A 240 -1.92 3.68 -14.23
N GLN A 241 -2.40 4.44 -15.22
CA GLN A 241 -2.12 5.88 -15.28
C GLN A 241 -2.81 6.64 -14.16
N CYS A 242 -4.03 6.26 -13.77
CA CYS A 242 -4.71 6.89 -12.65
C CYS A 242 -3.99 6.62 -11.32
N ARG A 243 -3.50 5.41 -11.06
CA ARG A 243 -2.74 5.11 -9.84
C ARG A 243 -1.44 5.88 -9.72
N ASN A 244 -0.84 6.22 -10.86
CA ASN A 244 0.39 7.01 -10.91
C ASN A 244 0.14 8.53 -11.07
N ALA A 245 -1.10 8.97 -11.24
CA ALA A 245 -1.43 10.38 -11.36
C ALA A 245 -1.00 11.15 -10.10
N MET A 246 -0.60 12.41 -10.30
CA MET A 246 -0.16 13.32 -9.23
C MET A 246 0.98 12.76 -8.37
N GLY A 247 1.87 11.98 -8.97
CA GLY A 247 3.03 11.38 -8.29
C GLY A 247 2.75 10.05 -7.60
N GLY A 248 1.58 9.45 -7.82
CA GLY A 248 1.18 8.16 -7.24
C GLY A 248 0.75 8.24 -5.77
N GLY A 249 0.26 7.14 -5.23
CA GLY A 249 -0.07 6.99 -3.81
C GLY A 249 -1.40 7.61 -3.36
N ILE A 250 -2.02 8.50 -4.13
CA ILE A 250 -3.30 9.13 -3.74
C ILE A 250 -4.41 8.08 -3.62
N SER A 251 -4.40 7.07 -4.48
CA SER A 251 -5.35 5.94 -4.39
C SER A 251 -5.28 5.21 -3.04
N SER A 252 -4.11 5.10 -2.45
CA SER A 252 -3.93 4.51 -1.11
C SER A 252 -4.44 5.43 0.00
N LEU A 253 -4.30 6.75 -0.17
CA LEU A 253 -4.89 7.72 0.75
C LEU A 253 -6.42 7.70 0.66
N GLU A 254 -7.00 7.66 -0.56
CA GLU A 254 -8.45 7.51 -0.76
C GLU A 254 -9.00 6.26 -0.06
N ASP A 255 -8.28 5.13 -0.13
CA ASP A 255 -8.70 3.88 0.51
C ASP A 255 -8.65 3.98 2.05
N ILE A 256 -7.69 4.72 2.63
CA ILE A 256 -7.70 5.04 4.07
C ILE A 256 -8.99 5.80 4.43
N TYR A 257 -9.35 6.82 3.65
CA TYR A 257 -10.57 7.60 3.91
C TYR A 257 -11.85 6.79 3.66
N ASP A 258 -11.83 5.88 2.69
CA ASP A 258 -12.95 4.94 2.51
C ASP A 258 -13.09 4.00 3.72
N ALA A 259 -11.98 3.47 4.24
CA ALA A 259 -11.99 2.68 5.48
C ALA A 259 -12.51 3.49 6.68
N LEU A 260 -12.11 4.77 6.83
CA LEU A 260 -12.59 5.68 7.87
C LEU A 260 -14.09 5.91 7.80
N SER A 261 -14.64 6.06 6.60
CA SER A 261 -16.08 6.24 6.35
C SER A 261 -16.88 4.93 6.43
N GLY A 262 -16.21 3.80 6.67
CA GLY A 262 -16.85 2.48 6.60
C GLY A 262 -17.26 2.08 5.20
N GLY A 263 -16.60 2.62 4.17
CA GLY A 263 -16.85 2.35 2.77
C GLY A 263 -17.89 3.26 2.13
N SER A 264 -18.50 4.18 2.89
CA SER A 264 -19.52 5.09 2.36
C SER A 264 -18.96 6.14 1.39
N ALA A 265 -17.70 6.53 1.55
CA ALA A 265 -17.05 7.47 0.64
C ALA A 265 -16.95 6.92 -0.79
N ARG A 266 -16.56 5.66 -0.92
CA ARG A 266 -16.49 4.97 -2.23
C ARG A 266 -17.87 4.77 -2.82
N ASP A 267 -18.84 4.32 -2.01
CA ASP A 267 -20.21 4.07 -2.45
C ASP A 267 -20.90 5.37 -2.91
N ALA A 268 -20.58 6.50 -2.28
CA ALA A 268 -21.08 7.83 -2.65
C ALA A 268 -20.32 8.46 -3.85
N GLY A 269 -19.21 7.85 -4.30
CA GLY A 269 -18.36 8.37 -5.36
C GLY A 269 -17.52 9.58 -4.97
N LEU A 270 -17.30 9.78 -3.66
CA LEU A 270 -16.42 10.84 -3.13
C LEU A 270 -14.95 10.49 -3.30
N VAL A 271 -14.62 9.20 -3.31
CA VAL A 271 -13.30 8.68 -3.65
C VAL A 271 -13.41 7.71 -4.82
N ARG A 272 -12.35 7.64 -5.61
CA ARG A 272 -12.28 6.76 -6.79
C ARG A 272 -11.81 5.36 -6.42
N TYR A 273 -10.87 5.25 -5.50
CA TYR A 273 -10.31 3.99 -5.01
C TYR A 273 -10.79 3.73 -3.59
N GLY A 274 -10.98 2.46 -3.29
CA GLY A 274 -11.50 1.97 -2.02
C GLY A 274 -12.27 0.68 -2.23
N HIS A 275 -12.72 0.08 -1.15
CA HIS A 275 -13.37 -1.23 -1.16
C HIS A 275 -14.91 -1.16 -1.01
N GLY A 276 -15.42 -0.01 -0.56
CA GLY A 276 -16.85 0.23 -0.33
C GLY A 276 -17.41 -0.42 0.93
N SER A 277 -18.66 -0.08 1.27
CA SER A 277 -19.30 -0.46 2.52
C SER A 277 -19.49 -1.97 2.70
N LYS A 278 -19.61 -2.72 1.62
CA LYS A 278 -19.72 -4.19 1.70
C LYS A 278 -18.47 -4.84 2.30
N TYR A 279 -17.30 -4.33 1.95
CA TYR A 279 -16.01 -4.81 2.45
C TYR A 279 -15.70 -4.25 3.84
N TYR A 280 -15.84 -2.94 4.00
CA TYR A 280 -15.52 -2.22 5.23
C TYR A 280 -16.61 -2.30 6.32
N ARG A 281 -17.62 -3.16 6.15
CA ARG A 281 -18.53 -3.55 7.23
C ARG A 281 -17.78 -4.22 8.37
N ASP A 282 -16.74 -4.97 8.04
CA ASP A 282 -15.82 -5.58 9.01
C ASP A 282 -14.79 -4.55 9.47
N ILE A 283 -14.83 -4.23 10.77
CA ILE A 283 -13.89 -3.28 11.40
C ILE A 283 -12.44 -3.79 11.32
N GLY A 284 -12.23 -5.11 11.39
CA GLY A 284 -10.92 -5.71 11.21
C GLY A 284 -10.34 -5.36 9.83
N LYS A 285 -11.15 -5.44 8.78
CA LYS A 285 -10.73 -5.07 7.42
C LYS A 285 -10.36 -3.59 7.29
N ARG A 286 -11.06 -2.69 8.00
CA ARG A 286 -10.66 -1.27 8.04
C ARG A 286 -9.26 -1.09 8.62
N ALA A 287 -8.96 -1.76 9.73
CA ALA A 287 -7.66 -1.70 10.38
C ALA A 287 -6.53 -2.28 9.51
N GLU A 288 -6.77 -3.46 8.91
CA GLU A 288 -5.83 -4.16 8.03
C GLU A 288 -5.43 -3.30 6.82
N GLU A 289 -6.41 -2.80 6.06
CA GLU A 289 -6.17 -1.97 4.87
C GLU A 289 -5.54 -0.61 5.23
N THR A 290 -6.01 0.02 6.32
CA THR A 290 -5.44 1.29 6.76
C THR A 290 -3.97 1.14 7.17
N LEU A 291 -3.60 0.08 7.89
CA LEU A 291 -2.20 -0.18 8.22
C LEU A 291 -1.36 -0.43 6.97
N ALA A 292 -1.86 -1.22 6.02
CA ALA A 292 -1.15 -1.54 4.79
C ALA A 292 -0.90 -0.29 3.93
N ASN A 293 -1.91 0.54 3.74
CA ASN A 293 -1.78 1.81 3.02
C ASN A 293 -0.88 2.81 3.76
N TYR A 294 -1.01 2.91 5.10
CA TYR A 294 -0.16 3.77 5.93
C TYR A 294 1.31 3.36 5.80
N GLY A 295 1.63 2.08 5.92
CA GLY A 295 2.99 1.57 5.80
C GLY A 295 3.61 1.90 4.44
N ALA A 296 2.90 1.66 3.36
CA ALA A 296 3.38 1.97 2.02
C ALA A 296 3.60 3.49 1.81
N LEU A 297 2.63 4.32 2.21
CA LEU A 297 2.72 5.78 2.06
C LEU A 297 3.79 6.40 2.96
N SER A 298 4.02 5.88 4.16
CA SER A 298 5.08 6.35 5.08
C SER A 298 6.49 6.22 4.49
N VAL A 299 6.67 5.32 3.53
CA VAL A 299 7.93 5.16 2.79
C VAL A 299 7.96 6.04 1.54
N VAL A 300 6.91 5.96 0.71
CA VAL A 300 6.93 6.50 -0.66
C VAL A 300 6.39 7.92 -0.73
N ARG A 301 5.39 8.26 0.07
CA ARG A 301 4.68 9.55 0.06
C ARG A 301 4.44 10.09 1.47
N PRO A 302 5.51 10.34 2.25
CA PRO A 302 5.38 10.88 3.60
C PRO A 302 4.64 12.23 3.65
N ASP A 303 4.61 12.97 2.55
CA ASP A 303 3.80 14.19 2.40
C ASP A 303 2.29 13.92 2.55
N LEU A 304 1.79 12.80 2.02
CA LEU A 304 0.39 12.39 2.19
C LEU A 304 0.11 11.93 3.62
N ILE A 305 1.09 11.32 4.30
CA ILE A 305 0.97 10.99 5.74
C ILE A 305 0.92 12.25 6.61
N GLU A 306 1.68 13.29 6.27
CA GLU A 306 1.58 14.57 6.99
C GLU A 306 0.21 15.25 6.77
N MET A 307 -0.41 15.12 5.61
CA MET A 307 -1.79 15.55 5.39
C MET A 307 -2.76 14.76 6.27
N LEU A 308 -2.65 13.42 6.26
CA LEU A 308 -3.46 12.55 7.12
C LEU A 308 -3.26 12.88 8.60
N ARG A 309 -2.03 13.17 9.04
CA ARG A 309 -1.70 13.54 10.41
C ARG A 309 -2.37 14.84 10.85
N LYS A 310 -2.45 15.82 9.96
CA LYS A 310 -3.14 17.09 10.25
C LYS A 310 -4.64 16.91 10.43
N ASP A 311 -5.23 16.04 9.62
CA ASP A 311 -6.68 15.81 9.61
C ASP A 311 -7.12 14.78 10.65
N LYS A 312 -6.39 13.69 10.79
CA LYS A 312 -6.72 12.54 11.67
C LYS A 312 -5.54 12.19 12.59
N PRO A 313 -5.11 13.10 13.49
CA PRO A 313 -3.93 12.87 14.34
C PRO A 313 -4.04 11.61 15.20
N GLU A 314 -5.23 11.32 15.76
CA GLU A 314 -5.45 10.14 16.61
C GLU A 314 -5.29 8.82 15.83
N LEU A 315 -5.67 8.79 14.55
CA LEU A 315 -5.44 7.63 13.70
C LEU A 315 -3.96 7.40 13.47
N VAL A 316 -3.24 8.45 13.09
CA VAL A 316 -1.79 8.34 12.81
C VAL A 316 -1.04 7.91 14.07
N GLU A 317 -1.39 8.46 15.24
CA GLU A 317 -0.83 8.05 16.52
C GLU A 317 -1.11 6.57 16.84
N ALA A 318 -2.31 6.08 16.52
CA ALA A 318 -2.64 4.67 16.71
C ALA A 318 -1.84 3.76 15.75
N LEU A 319 -1.65 4.17 14.50
CA LEU A 319 -0.87 3.43 13.51
C LEU A 319 0.62 3.40 13.88
N GLU A 320 1.19 4.51 14.35
CA GLU A 320 2.57 4.55 14.85
C GLU A 320 2.78 3.60 16.03
N GLU A 321 1.82 3.51 16.94
CA GLU A 321 1.87 2.56 18.06
C GLU A 321 1.86 1.11 17.57
N VAL A 322 1.00 0.79 16.58
CA VAL A 322 0.98 -0.54 15.92
C VAL A 322 2.36 -0.86 15.34
N ILE A 323 2.96 0.05 14.57
CA ILE A 323 4.29 -0.14 13.97
C ILE A 323 5.35 -0.39 15.05
N GLN A 324 5.34 0.40 16.14
CA GLN A 324 6.29 0.21 17.26
C GLN A 324 6.13 -1.15 17.93
N ASP A 325 4.91 -1.60 18.13
CA ASP A 325 4.66 -2.90 18.76
C ASP A 325 5.01 -4.07 17.83
N MET A 326 4.81 -3.92 16.51
CA MET A 326 5.31 -4.88 15.52
C MET A 326 6.84 -4.93 15.51
N LEU A 327 7.51 -3.79 15.59
CA LEU A 327 8.98 -3.71 15.67
C LEU A 327 9.53 -4.41 16.93
N LYS A 328 8.91 -4.23 18.08
CA LYS A 328 9.28 -4.92 19.32
C LYS A 328 9.17 -6.42 19.17
N LYS A 329 8.10 -6.92 18.55
CA LYS A 329 7.90 -8.35 18.30
C LYS A 329 8.89 -8.94 17.30
N ALA A 330 9.23 -8.17 16.26
CA ALA A 330 10.09 -8.66 15.17
C ALA A 330 11.59 -8.64 15.52
N GLY A 331 11.99 -8.05 16.63
CA GLY A 331 13.42 -7.90 16.86
C GLY A 331 13.84 -7.57 18.27
N GLY A 332 12.94 -7.79 19.24
CA GLY A 332 13.29 -7.74 20.66
C GLY A 332 14.17 -8.90 21.05
#